data_d920c48e246575416e302bd7d52da79e
#
_entry.id   d920c48e246575416e302bd7d52da79e
#
_cell.length_a   1.000
_cell.length_b   1.000
_cell.length_c   1.000
_cell.angle_alpha   90.00
_cell.angle_beta   90.00
_cell.angle_gamma   90.00
#
_symmetry.space_group_name_H-M   'P 1'
#
loop_
_entity.id
_entity.type
_entity.pdbx_description
1 polymer ?
#
loop_
_entity_poly.entity_id
_entity_poly.type
_entity_poly.pdbx_seq_one_letter_code
_entity_poly.pdbx_strand_id
1 'polypeptide(L)'
;MAKVSMSQTVSASAGDVWGVIGDFSTIDTWLPPIASCESDGNTIGTMRKLTTGDGAVVHERLDSIDAAQRTYTYSITDSPLPLEGYQATIRVADGGGVGSAEVHWSSKFEPAGAPEADVVAIIEGIYQAGFNALKERFGG
;
A
#
# COMPACT_ATOMS: atom_id res chain seq x y z
N MET A 1 0.90 -0.96 -20.53
CA MET A 1 0.84 -1.24 -19.08
C MET A 1 0.95 0.07 -18.30
N ALA A 2 0.04 0.31 -17.38
CA ALA A 2 0.09 1.50 -16.55
C ALA A 2 1.00 1.30 -15.35
N LYS A 3 1.61 2.39 -14.88
CA LYS A 3 2.46 2.40 -13.69
C LYS A 3 2.12 3.60 -12.83
N VAL A 4 2.17 3.40 -11.51
CA VAL A 4 2.06 4.49 -10.54
C VAL A 4 3.26 4.40 -9.62
N SER A 5 3.90 5.52 -9.34
CA SER A 5 5.03 5.59 -8.42
C SER A 5 4.94 6.89 -7.64
N MET A 6 4.84 6.79 -6.32
CA MET A 6 4.69 7.95 -5.43
C MET A 6 5.59 7.78 -4.22
N SER A 7 6.00 8.89 -3.64
CA SER A 7 6.79 8.89 -2.42
C SER A 7 6.37 10.02 -1.50
N GLN A 8 6.62 9.85 -0.19
CA GLN A 8 6.27 10.82 0.83
C GLN A 8 7.30 10.77 1.97
N THR A 9 7.79 11.94 2.36
CA THR A 9 8.61 12.07 3.56
C THR A 9 7.71 12.14 4.79
N VAL A 10 8.09 11.43 5.84
CA VAL A 10 7.35 11.34 7.10
C VAL A 10 8.30 11.64 8.25
N SER A 11 7.81 12.37 9.27
CA SER A 11 8.62 12.79 10.42
C SER A 11 8.67 11.71 11.50
N ALA A 12 9.30 10.58 11.16
CA ALA A 12 9.55 9.47 12.07
C ALA A 12 10.69 8.62 11.50
N SER A 13 11.32 7.80 12.34
CA SER A 13 12.37 6.90 11.86
C SER A 13 11.79 5.85 10.92
N ALA A 14 12.61 5.33 10.02
CA ALA A 14 12.19 4.27 9.10
C ALA A 14 11.68 3.04 9.87
N GLY A 15 12.29 2.70 10.99
CA GLY A 15 11.85 1.59 11.83
C GLY A 15 10.47 1.80 12.42
N ASP A 16 10.16 3.01 12.87
CA ASP A 16 8.84 3.33 13.43
C ASP A 16 7.77 3.30 12.33
N VAL A 17 8.05 3.84 11.17
CA VAL A 17 7.12 3.82 10.03
C VAL A 17 6.90 2.39 9.56
N TRP A 18 7.96 1.60 9.44
CA TRP A 18 7.85 0.19 9.08
C TRP A 18 7.03 -0.60 10.10
N GLY A 19 7.12 -0.25 11.38
CA GLY A 19 6.31 -0.88 12.42
C GLY A 19 4.81 -0.72 12.21
N VAL A 20 4.39 0.30 11.47
CA VAL A 20 2.99 0.51 11.09
C VAL A 20 2.67 -0.16 9.74
N ILE A 21 3.51 0.05 8.73
CA ILE A 21 3.25 -0.38 7.35
C ILE A 21 3.56 -1.87 7.15
N GLY A 22 4.59 -2.38 7.82
CA GLY A 22 5.20 -3.67 7.51
C GLY A 22 4.37 -4.89 7.85
N ASP A 23 3.28 -4.74 8.61
CA ASP A 23 2.37 -5.84 8.90
C ASP A 23 1.30 -5.92 7.81
N PHE A 24 1.41 -6.94 6.97
CA PHE A 24 0.48 -7.17 5.86
C PHE A 24 -0.96 -7.32 6.32
N SER A 25 -1.17 -7.81 7.54
CA SER A 25 -2.52 -8.10 8.08
C SER A 25 -3.19 -6.90 8.74
N THR A 26 -2.51 -5.77 8.88
CA THR A 26 -3.04 -4.60 9.61
C THR A 26 -3.12 -3.32 8.77
N ILE A 27 -3.23 -3.46 7.46
CA ILE A 27 -3.32 -2.30 6.55
C ILE A 27 -4.53 -1.41 6.87
N ASP A 28 -5.59 -1.97 7.40
CA ASP A 28 -6.78 -1.22 7.82
C ASP A 28 -6.51 -0.24 8.96
N THR A 29 -5.41 -0.44 9.70
CA THR A 29 -5.06 0.44 10.82
C THR A 29 -4.41 1.74 10.36
N TRP A 30 -3.91 1.80 9.13
CA TRP A 30 -3.22 3.01 8.65
C TRP A 30 -3.70 3.51 7.29
N LEU A 31 -4.42 2.73 6.50
CA LEU A 31 -4.90 3.12 5.17
C LEU A 31 -6.41 3.42 5.25
N PRO A 32 -6.80 4.72 5.27
CA PRO A 32 -8.20 5.11 5.56
C PRO A 32 -9.28 4.50 4.65
N PRO A 33 -9.06 4.30 3.32
CA PRO A 33 -10.11 3.70 2.50
C PRO A 33 -10.45 2.25 2.90
N ILE A 34 -9.61 1.58 3.68
CA ILE A 34 -9.82 0.20 4.08
C ILE A 34 -10.49 0.16 5.45
N ALA A 35 -11.73 -0.31 5.50
CA ALA A 35 -12.50 -0.39 6.74
C ALA A 35 -12.10 -1.60 7.58
N SER A 36 -11.77 -2.73 6.94
CA SER A 36 -11.34 -3.94 7.65
C SER A 36 -10.38 -4.77 6.81
N CYS A 37 -9.58 -5.59 7.50
CA CYS A 37 -8.63 -6.49 6.87
C CYS A 37 -8.65 -7.83 7.60
N GLU A 38 -8.81 -8.91 6.85
CA GLU A 38 -8.73 -10.28 7.37
C GLU A 38 -7.54 -10.97 6.71
N SER A 39 -6.59 -11.45 7.50
CA SER A 39 -5.38 -12.11 7.01
C SER A 39 -4.83 -13.08 8.04
N ASP A 40 -4.13 -14.11 7.54
CA ASP A 40 -3.52 -15.15 8.38
C ASP A 40 -2.07 -14.87 8.74
N GLY A 41 -1.53 -13.70 8.43
CA GLY A 41 -0.17 -13.33 8.84
C GLY A 41 0.65 -12.62 7.77
N ASN A 42 1.97 -12.77 7.85
CA ASN A 42 2.95 -12.03 7.06
C ASN A 42 3.94 -12.92 6.30
N THR A 43 3.56 -14.14 5.97
CA THR A 43 4.43 -15.03 5.19
C THR A 43 4.09 -14.97 3.70
N ILE A 44 5.08 -15.25 2.85
CA ILE A 44 4.87 -15.27 1.40
C ILE A 44 3.73 -16.24 1.05
N GLY A 45 2.82 -15.78 0.22
CA GLY A 45 1.64 -16.53 -0.18
C GLY A 45 0.40 -16.27 0.69
N THR A 46 0.56 -15.55 1.81
CA THR A 46 -0.58 -15.19 2.66
C THR A 46 -1.54 -14.30 1.89
N MET A 47 -2.83 -14.60 2.00
CA MET A 47 -3.89 -13.78 1.43
C MET A 47 -4.46 -12.84 2.48
N ARG A 48 -4.87 -11.65 2.05
CA ARG A 48 -5.67 -10.75 2.89
C ARG A 48 -6.93 -10.35 2.13
N LYS A 49 -8.02 -10.22 2.88
CA LYS A 49 -9.29 -9.74 2.36
C LYS A 49 -9.52 -8.35 2.92
N LEU A 50 -9.59 -7.37 2.05
CA LEU A 50 -9.83 -5.98 2.42
C LEU A 50 -11.27 -5.62 2.11
N THR A 51 -11.94 -4.97 3.08
CA THR A 51 -13.27 -4.40 2.84
C THR A 51 -13.14 -2.88 2.92
N THR A 52 -13.56 -2.20 1.87
CA THR A 52 -13.54 -0.73 1.82
C THR A 52 -14.75 -0.16 2.56
N GLY A 53 -14.72 1.16 2.83
CA GLY A 53 -15.82 1.82 3.54
C GLY A 53 -17.17 1.75 2.85
N ASP A 54 -17.20 1.55 1.52
CA ASP A 54 -18.41 1.40 0.72
C ASP A 54 -18.82 -0.08 0.53
N GLY A 55 -18.11 -1.01 1.17
CA GLY A 55 -18.45 -2.43 1.13
C GLY A 55 -17.79 -3.23 0.01
N ALA A 56 -16.95 -2.61 -0.81
CA ALA A 56 -16.21 -3.35 -1.84
C ALA A 56 -15.18 -4.28 -1.20
N VAL A 57 -14.95 -5.43 -1.82
CA VAL A 57 -14.02 -6.44 -1.32
C VAL A 57 -12.87 -6.60 -2.30
N VAL A 58 -11.64 -6.52 -1.78
CA VAL A 58 -10.41 -6.71 -2.54
C VAL A 58 -9.63 -7.85 -1.91
N HIS A 59 -9.21 -8.82 -2.72
CA HIS A 59 -8.34 -9.90 -2.27
C HIS A 59 -6.92 -9.65 -2.77
N GLU A 60 -5.95 -9.73 -1.86
CA GLU A 60 -4.54 -9.51 -2.16
C GLU A 60 -3.69 -10.65 -1.63
N ARG A 61 -2.58 -10.92 -2.30
CA ARG A 61 -1.61 -11.95 -1.92
C ARG A 61 -0.25 -11.30 -1.65
N LEU A 62 0.39 -11.70 -0.56
CA LEU A 62 1.76 -11.29 -0.27
C LEU A 62 2.73 -12.08 -1.14
N ASP A 63 3.39 -11.40 -2.08
CA ASP A 63 4.32 -12.02 -3.01
C ASP A 63 5.74 -12.13 -2.45
N SER A 64 6.18 -11.11 -1.72
CA SER A 64 7.49 -11.10 -1.07
C SER A 64 7.48 -10.12 0.10
N ILE A 65 8.35 -10.38 1.08
CA ILE A 65 8.57 -9.47 2.20
C ILE A 65 10.03 -9.58 2.65
N ASP A 66 10.65 -8.42 2.90
CA ASP A 66 12.01 -8.33 3.42
C ASP A 66 12.04 -7.26 4.51
N ALA A 67 11.94 -7.69 5.76
CA ALA A 67 11.90 -6.79 6.91
C ALA A 67 13.22 -6.03 7.08
N ALA A 68 14.35 -6.61 6.70
CA ALA A 68 15.65 -5.95 6.79
C ALA A 68 15.75 -4.77 5.83
N GLN A 69 15.12 -4.86 4.65
CA GLN A 69 15.04 -3.78 3.66
C GLN A 69 13.78 -2.94 3.81
N ARG A 70 12.91 -3.30 4.75
CA ARG A 70 11.63 -2.61 5.01
C ARG A 70 10.78 -2.47 3.75
N THR A 71 10.54 -3.59 3.09
CA THR A 71 9.77 -3.63 1.85
C THR A 71 8.92 -4.89 1.75
N TYR A 72 7.76 -4.79 1.09
CA TYR A 72 7.02 -5.96 0.65
C TYR A 72 6.33 -5.69 -0.68
N THR A 73 6.07 -6.77 -1.42
CA THR A 73 5.40 -6.76 -2.70
C THR A 73 4.14 -7.62 -2.61
N TYR A 74 3.04 -7.15 -3.19
CA TYR A 74 1.77 -7.85 -3.16
C TYR A 74 1.04 -7.69 -4.48
N SER A 75 0.11 -8.62 -4.75
CA SER A 75 -0.72 -8.61 -5.95
C SER A 75 -2.19 -8.61 -5.57
N ILE A 76 -3.01 -7.93 -6.36
CA ILE A 76 -4.47 -8.08 -6.26
C ILE A 76 -4.83 -9.34 -7.06
N THR A 77 -5.53 -10.27 -6.41
CA THR A 77 -5.98 -11.51 -7.04
C THR A 77 -7.44 -11.42 -7.47
N ASP A 78 -8.24 -10.58 -6.81
CA ASP A 78 -9.63 -10.35 -7.15
C ASP A 78 -10.09 -9.01 -6.58
N SER A 79 -10.77 -8.21 -7.39
CA SER A 79 -11.32 -6.92 -6.96
C SER A 79 -12.36 -6.40 -7.95
N PRO A 80 -13.22 -5.45 -7.53
CA PRO A 80 -14.12 -4.76 -8.46
C PRO A 80 -13.45 -3.61 -9.21
N LEU A 81 -12.16 -3.35 -8.96
CA LEU A 81 -11.44 -2.26 -9.63
C LEU A 81 -11.28 -2.54 -11.12
N PRO A 82 -11.32 -1.51 -11.98
CA PRO A 82 -11.20 -1.69 -13.43
C PRO A 82 -9.75 -1.89 -13.87
N LEU A 83 -9.11 -2.94 -13.34
CA LEU A 83 -7.72 -3.28 -13.64
C LEU A 83 -7.50 -4.79 -13.50
N GLU A 84 -6.39 -5.25 -14.06
CA GLU A 84 -5.92 -6.63 -13.90
C GLU A 84 -4.40 -6.64 -13.85
N GLY A 85 -3.84 -7.71 -13.30
CA GLY A 85 -2.40 -7.86 -13.19
C GLY A 85 -1.74 -6.86 -12.23
N TYR A 86 -2.47 -6.31 -11.27
CA TYR A 86 -1.94 -5.33 -10.33
C TYR A 86 -0.93 -5.97 -9.38
N GLN A 87 0.28 -5.43 -9.38
CA GLN A 87 1.33 -5.78 -8.42
C GLN A 87 1.95 -4.49 -7.91
N ALA A 88 2.05 -4.38 -6.59
CA ALA A 88 2.58 -3.18 -5.94
C ALA A 88 3.71 -3.53 -4.98
N THR A 89 4.61 -2.57 -4.81
CA THR A 89 5.69 -2.64 -3.82
C THR A 89 5.62 -1.39 -2.95
N ILE A 90 5.69 -1.59 -1.64
CA ILE A 90 5.83 -0.51 -0.67
C ILE A 90 7.17 -0.68 0.06
N ARG A 91 7.89 0.41 0.23
CA ARG A 91 9.21 0.41 0.86
C ARG A 91 9.37 1.63 1.75
N VAL A 92 9.98 1.42 2.90
CA VAL A 92 10.32 2.52 3.81
C VAL A 92 11.84 2.67 3.85
N ALA A 93 12.31 3.81 3.37
CA ALA A 93 13.73 4.15 3.36
C ALA A 93 14.03 5.20 4.43
N ASP A 94 15.30 5.34 4.80
CA ASP A 94 15.72 6.46 5.65
C ASP A 94 15.53 7.75 4.88
N GLY A 95 15.03 8.79 5.57
CA GLY A 95 14.89 10.10 4.98
C GLY A 95 16.20 10.88 5.01
N GLY A 96 16.13 12.16 4.62
CA GLY A 96 17.30 13.01 4.52
C GLY A 96 17.87 13.49 5.85
N GLY A 97 17.30 13.09 7.00
CA GLY A 97 17.76 13.50 8.30
C GLY A 97 17.35 12.56 9.41
N VAL A 98 17.85 12.82 10.62
CA VAL A 98 17.49 12.03 11.81
C VAL A 98 16.00 12.19 12.09
N GLY A 99 15.32 11.06 12.36
CA GLY A 99 13.89 11.09 12.63
C GLY A 99 13.02 11.34 11.40
N SER A 100 13.56 11.06 10.22
CA SER A 100 12.84 11.21 8.95
C SER A 100 12.88 9.90 8.16
N ALA A 101 11.79 9.56 7.53
CA ALA A 101 11.68 8.40 6.65
C ALA A 101 11.03 8.81 5.34
N GLU A 102 11.29 8.03 4.30
CA GLU A 102 10.67 8.21 3.00
C GLU A 102 9.94 6.94 2.61
N VAL A 103 8.64 7.04 2.36
CA VAL A 103 7.81 5.92 1.94
C VAL A 103 7.68 5.95 0.43
N HIS A 104 8.07 4.86 -0.22
CA HIS A 104 7.91 4.68 -1.66
C HIS A 104 6.83 3.64 -1.90
N TRP A 105 5.85 3.96 -2.74
CA TRP A 105 4.76 3.06 -3.08
C TRP A 105 4.59 3.09 -4.60
N SER A 106 4.76 1.94 -5.23
CA SER A 106 4.70 1.84 -6.70
C SER A 106 3.91 0.61 -7.12
N SER A 107 3.36 0.66 -8.32
CA SER A 107 2.60 -0.45 -8.86
C SER A 107 2.63 -0.46 -10.39
N LYS A 108 2.26 -1.61 -10.95
CA LYS A 108 2.03 -1.80 -12.38
C LYS A 108 0.76 -2.61 -12.56
N PHE A 109 0.01 -2.32 -13.61
CA PHE A 109 -1.26 -2.99 -13.89
C PHE A 109 -1.73 -2.70 -15.30
N GLU A 110 -2.71 -3.49 -15.79
CA GLU A 110 -3.40 -3.22 -17.05
C GLU A 110 -4.76 -2.64 -16.73
N PRO A 111 -5.11 -1.44 -17.25
CA PRO A 111 -6.47 -0.95 -17.14
C PRO A 111 -7.45 -1.89 -17.86
N ALA A 112 -8.57 -2.18 -17.23
CA ALA A 112 -9.58 -3.06 -17.79
C ALA A 112 -10.96 -2.57 -17.35
N GLY A 113 -11.76 -2.07 -18.28
CA GLY A 113 -13.11 -1.58 -17.99
C GLY A 113 -13.21 -0.08 -17.77
N ALA A 114 -12.09 0.66 -17.83
CA ALA A 114 -12.08 2.13 -17.75
C ALA A 114 -10.84 2.67 -18.45
N PRO A 115 -10.82 3.96 -18.85
CA PRO A 115 -9.62 4.58 -19.42
C PRO A 115 -8.44 4.57 -18.47
N GLU A 116 -7.23 4.45 -19.01
CA GLU A 116 -6.02 4.39 -18.19
C GLU A 116 -5.90 5.58 -17.23
N ALA A 117 -6.17 6.80 -17.69
CA ALA A 117 -6.08 8.00 -16.84
C ALA A 117 -7.00 7.91 -15.62
N ASP A 118 -8.19 7.33 -15.77
CA ASP A 118 -9.15 7.19 -14.67
C ASP A 118 -8.64 6.14 -13.66
N VAL A 119 -8.10 5.03 -14.15
CA VAL A 119 -7.58 3.97 -13.28
C VAL A 119 -6.35 4.45 -12.52
N VAL A 120 -5.43 5.14 -13.19
CA VAL A 120 -4.25 5.74 -12.55
C VAL A 120 -4.68 6.70 -11.44
N ALA A 121 -5.68 7.55 -11.70
CA ALA A 121 -6.18 8.50 -10.70
C ALA A 121 -6.76 7.80 -9.46
N ILE A 122 -7.45 6.66 -9.64
CA ILE A 122 -7.96 5.85 -8.52
C ILE A 122 -6.81 5.36 -7.65
N ILE A 123 -5.78 4.80 -8.24
CA ILE A 123 -4.63 4.24 -7.51
C ILE A 123 -3.84 5.36 -6.82
N GLU A 124 -3.59 6.46 -7.51
CA GLU A 124 -2.91 7.62 -6.91
C GLU A 124 -3.68 8.17 -5.71
N GLY A 125 -5.01 8.20 -5.80
CA GLY A 125 -5.86 8.63 -4.70
C GLY A 125 -5.76 7.74 -3.47
N ILE A 126 -5.66 6.43 -3.67
CA ILE A 126 -5.47 5.47 -2.57
C ILE A 126 -4.11 5.69 -1.90
N TYR A 127 -3.05 5.82 -2.68
CA TYR A 127 -1.70 6.03 -2.13
C TYR A 127 -1.62 7.37 -1.39
N GLN A 128 -2.21 8.41 -1.95
CA GLN A 128 -2.22 9.74 -1.31
C GLN A 128 -2.97 9.71 0.02
N ALA A 129 -4.09 8.99 0.10
CA ALA A 129 -4.83 8.82 1.35
C ALA A 129 -3.97 8.14 2.41
N GLY A 130 -3.20 7.12 2.02
CA GLY A 130 -2.26 6.46 2.92
C GLY A 130 -1.16 7.39 3.39
N PHE A 131 -0.56 8.17 2.49
CA PHE A 131 0.48 9.14 2.84
C PHE A 131 -0.05 10.22 3.78
N ASN A 132 -1.25 10.72 3.52
CA ASN A 132 -1.86 11.72 4.40
C ASN A 132 -2.09 11.17 5.81
N ALA A 133 -2.52 9.93 5.92
CA ALA A 133 -2.72 9.26 7.21
C ALA A 133 -1.40 9.08 7.97
N LEU A 134 -0.34 8.71 7.26
CA LEU A 134 0.99 8.57 7.86
C LEU A 134 1.53 9.92 8.34
N LYS A 135 1.36 10.98 7.56
CA LYS A 135 1.74 12.34 7.96
C LYS A 135 0.97 12.78 9.19
N GLU A 136 -0.31 12.48 9.26
CA GLU A 136 -1.15 12.82 10.41
C GLU A 136 -0.72 12.06 11.66
N ARG A 137 -0.37 10.78 11.50
CA ARG A 137 0.06 9.92 12.62
C ARG A 137 1.44 10.30 13.15
N PHE A 138 2.40 10.62 12.28
CA PHE A 138 3.80 10.86 12.64
C PHE A 138 4.21 12.33 12.55
N GLY A 139 3.39 13.17 11.99
CA GLY A 139 3.75 14.53 11.63
C GLY A 139 4.45 14.61 10.28
N GLY A 140 4.75 15.75 9.83
CA GLY A 140 5.42 15.98 8.57
C GLY A 140 4.56 16.63 7.56
#